data_9655924bd1f4c011cd69b6613b829b48
#
_entry.id   9655924bd1f4c011cd69b6613b829b48
#
_cell.length_a   1.000
_cell.length_b   1.000
_cell.length_c   1.000
_cell.angle_alpha   90.00
_cell.angle_beta   90.00
_cell.angle_gamma   90.00
#
_symmetry.space_group_name_H-M   'P 1'
#
loop_
_entity.id
_entity.type
_entity.pdbx_description
1 polymer ?
#
loop_
_entity_poly.entity_id
_entity_poly.type
_entity_poly.pdbx_seq_one_letter_code
_entity_poly.pdbx_strand_id
1 'polypeptide(L)'
;GLCNVGLPTQQKVLQNLTPNTTYEYKMKSFYCGGLESGYSPAQQFTTAGDCPEMTNLSVQTFGGNHYKARFSWDTTGIYVFARIALRIDTSGANWQTAGGFGIYYPSLSVNKFGLQSGQSYRAQGRTFCDSNITIYRSWWTSPIFWTQPGSIRLNGGNTINNLDVYPNPSRDMFNISFNSNEI
;
A
#
# COMPACT_ATOMS: atom_id res chain seq x y z
N GLY A 1 -36.65 2.47 -1.23
CA GLY A 1 -37.05 1.36 -2.10
C GLY A 1 -37.46 0.15 -1.30
N LEU A 2 -38.44 -0.61 -1.76
CA LEU A 2 -38.88 -1.87 -1.12
C LEU A 2 -37.83 -2.97 -1.39
N CYS A 3 -37.29 -3.55 -0.33
CA CYS A 3 -36.40 -4.72 -0.45
C CYS A 3 -37.21 -5.98 -0.20
N ASN A 4 -37.36 -6.84 -1.22
CA ASN A 4 -37.98 -8.17 -1.07
C ASN A 4 -36.91 -9.18 -0.68
N VAL A 5 -37.16 -9.91 0.42
CA VAL A 5 -36.35 -11.01 0.88
C VAL A 5 -37.20 -12.28 0.83
N GLY A 6 -36.95 -13.17 -0.11
CA GLY A 6 -37.64 -14.44 -0.23
C GLY A 6 -37.18 -15.45 0.84
N LEU A 7 -38.06 -16.35 1.23
CA LEU A 7 -37.69 -17.46 2.11
C LEU A 7 -36.73 -18.42 1.37
N PRO A 8 -35.72 -19.01 2.05
CA PRO A 8 -35.42 -18.93 3.48
C PRO A 8 -34.53 -17.77 3.93
N THR A 9 -34.24 -16.79 3.06
CA THR A 9 -33.28 -15.72 3.35
C THR A 9 -33.87 -14.73 4.36
N GLN A 10 -33.18 -14.54 5.48
CA GLN A 10 -33.55 -13.58 6.53
C GLN A 10 -32.58 -12.39 6.60
N GLN A 11 -31.77 -12.22 5.57
CA GLN A 11 -30.76 -11.16 5.51
C GLN A 11 -30.85 -10.41 4.18
N LYS A 12 -30.69 -9.10 4.24
CA LYS A 12 -30.56 -8.25 3.07
C LYS A 12 -29.40 -7.29 3.24
N VAL A 13 -28.44 -7.35 2.34
CA VAL A 13 -27.35 -6.39 2.29
C VAL A 13 -27.79 -5.19 1.47
N LEU A 14 -27.69 -3.99 2.06
CA LEU A 14 -27.89 -2.73 1.38
C LEU A 14 -26.53 -2.19 0.96
N GLN A 15 -26.44 -1.71 -0.25
CA GLN A 15 -25.21 -1.16 -0.83
C GLN A 15 -25.40 0.31 -1.22
N ASN A 16 -24.30 1.04 -1.42
CA ASN A 16 -24.28 2.43 -1.86
C ASN A 16 -25.00 3.40 -0.90
N LEU A 17 -24.94 3.09 0.40
CA LEU A 17 -25.41 4.01 1.42
C LEU A 17 -24.39 5.15 1.59
N THR A 18 -24.90 6.34 1.86
CA THR A 18 -24.05 7.52 2.13
C THR A 18 -23.41 7.37 3.52
N PRO A 19 -22.10 7.60 3.67
CA PRO A 19 -21.43 7.59 4.97
C PRO A 19 -22.01 8.64 5.93
N ASN A 20 -21.80 8.43 7.25
CA ASN A 20 -22.27 9.34 8.31
C ASN A 20 -23.76 9.71 8.21
N THR A 21 -24.58 8.84 7.67
CA THR A 21 -26.00 9.13 7.42
C THR A 21 -26.87 8.19 8.26
N THR A 22 -27.83 8.75 8.97
CA THR A 22 -28.83 7.98 9.69
C THR A 22 -29.95 7.60 8.74
N TYR A 23 -30.19 6.29 8.65
CA TYR A 23 -31.27 5.69 7.86
C TYR A 23 -32.33 5.13 8.78
N GLU A 24 -33.58 5.24 8.36
CA GLU A 24 -34.73 4.57 8.97
C GLU A 24 -35.18 3.43 8.05
N TYR A 25 -35.48 2.29 8.64
CA TYR A 25 -36.06 1.17 7.90
C TYR A 25 -37.27 0.58 8.62
N LYS A 26 -38.19 0.04 7.81
CA LYS A 26 -39.36 -0.74 8.23
C LYS A 26 -39.45 -1.96 7.36
N MET A 27 -39.96 -3.05 7.90
CA MET A 27 -40.12 -4.30 7.18
C MET A 27 -41.59 -4.72 7.20
N LYS A 28 -42.02 -5.41 6.13
CA LYS A 28 -43.28 -6.13 6.09
C LYS A 28 -43.09 -7.46 5.38
N SER A 29 -43.89 -8.46 5.76
CA SER A 29 -43.93 -9.76 5.10
C SER A 29 -45.09 -9.86 4.14
N PHE A 30 -44.87 -10.62 3.07
CA PHE A 30 -45.88 -10.94 2.07
C PHE A 30 -46.19 -12.43 2.19
N TYR A 31 -47.48 -12.74 2.27
CA TYR A 31 -47.99 -14.12 2.35
C TYR A 31 -48.43 -14.61 0.97
N CYS A 32 -48.52 -15.94 0.85
CA CYS A 32 -49.14 -16.53 -0.34
C CYS A 32 -50.60 -16.05 -0.50
N GLY A 33 -50.97 -15.75 -1.77
CA GLY A 33 -52.30 -15.20 -2.04
C GLY A 33 -52.42 -13.67 -2.01
N GLY A 34 -51.32 -12.95 -1.94
CA GLY A 34 -51.31 -11.48 -2.06
C GLY A 34 -51.61 -10.74 -0.77
N LEU A 35 -51.70 -11.43 0.35
CA LEU A 35 -51.85 -10.80 1.68
C LEU A 35 -50.50 -10.28 2.17
N GLU A 36 -50.53 -9.18 2.92
CA GLU A 36 -49.32 -8.58 3.50
C GLU A 36 -49.54 -8.26 4.99
N SER A 37 -48.45 -8.27 5.76
CA SER A 37 -48.48 -7.80 7.15
C SER A 37 -48.46 -6.26 7.19
N GLY A 38 -48.81 -5.70 8.36
CA GLY A 38 -48.43 -4.31 8.66
C GLY A 38 -46.90 -4.13 8.65
N TYR A 39 -46.48 -2.90 8.58
CA TYR A 39 -45.06 -2.56 8.76
C TYR A 39 -44.60 -2.78 10.20
N SER A 40 -43.39 -3.28 10.39
CA SER A 40 -42.72 -3.27 11.68
C SER A 40 -42.60 -1.85 12.24
N PRO A 41 -42.38 -1.69 13.56
CA PRO A 41 -41.88 -0.42 14.08
C PRO A 41 -40.66 0.05 13.33
N ALA A 42 -40.51 1.37 13.18
CA ALA A 42 -39.32 1.95 12.57
C ALA A 42 -38.08 1.65 13.40
N GLN A 43 -37.00 1.25 12.74
CA GLN A 43 -35.69 1.09 13.33
C GLN A 43 -34.72 2.01 12.62
N GLN A 44 -33.73 2.50 13.36
CA GLN A 44 -32.71 3.39 12.80
C GLN A 44 -31.33 2.81 12.95
N PHE A 45 -30.46 3.11 12.00
CA PHE A 45 -29.01 2.89 12.10
C PHE A 45 -28.29 4.04 11.40
N THR A 46 -27.08 4.33 11.85
CA THR A 46 -26.22 5.32 11.21
C THR A 46 -25.06 4.58 10.54
N THR A 47 -24.85 4.90 9.27
CA THR A 47 -23.68 4.39 8.55
C THR A 47 -22.40 4.94 9.17
N ALA A 48 -21.34 4.13 9.16
CA ALA A 48 -20.03 4.59 9.59
C ALA A 48 -19.53 5.76 8.72
N GLY A 49 -18.66 6.60 9.27
CA GLY A 49 -18.01 7.70 8.55
C GLY A 49 -17.09 7.18 7.43
N ASP A 50 -16.66 8.09 6.56
CA ASP A 50 -15.67 7.78 5.54
C ASP A 50 -14.39 7.22 6.18
N CYS A 51 -13.74 6.30 5.48
CA CYS A 51 -12.45 5.81 5.90
C CYS A 51 -11.42 6.96 5.81
N PRO A 52 -10.64 7.23 6.88
CA PRO A 52 -9.66 8.30 6.87
C PRO A 52 -8.73 8.21 5.67
N GLU A 53 -8.51 9.34 5.02
CA GLU A 53 -7.64 9.40 3.85
C GLU A 53 -6.17 9.31 4.23
N MET A 54 -5.40 8.71 3.33
CA MET A 54 -3.95 8.80 3.34
C MET A 54 -3.55 10.14 2.71
N THR A 55 -2.74 10.91 3.42
CA THR A 55 -2.23 12.21 2.95
C THR A 55 -0.71 12.23 2.97
N ASN A 56 -0.10 13.20 2.29
CA ASN A 56 1.35 13.42 2.29
C ASN A 56 2.18 12.15 1.97
N LEU A 57 1.65 11.28 1.10
CA LEU A 57 2.41 10.11 0.65
C LEU A 57 3.72 10.56 0.02
N SER A 58 4.83 10.05 0.52
CA SER A 58 6.17 10.39 0.09
C SER A 58 7.04 9.15 -0.05
N VAL A 59 8.12 9.27 -0.80
CA VAL A 59 9.10 8.21 -1.00
C VAL A 59 10.50 8.72 -0.72
N GLN A 60 11.27 7.95 0.03
CA GLN A 60 12.68 8.16 0.29
C GLN A 60 13.48 7.03 -0.37
N THR A 61 14.43 7.40 -1.19
CA THR A 61 15.41 6.49 -1.79
C THR A 61 16.72 6.51 -1.01
N PHE A 62 17.56 5.50 -1.20
CA PHE A 62 18.81 5.35 -0.47
C PHE A 62 19.97 5.20 -1.47
N GLY A 63 20.92 6.14 -1.45
CA GLY A 63 22.08 6.13 -2.35
C GLY A 63 22.96 4.89 -2.23
N GLY A 64 23.12 4.37 -1.02
CA GLY A 64 23.86 3.13 -0.76
C GLY A 64 23.06 1.82 -0.98
N ASN A 65 21.76 1.90 -1.20
CA ASN A 65 20.91 0.73 -1.46
C ASN A 65 19.91 1.03 -2.58
N HIS A 66 20.35 0.82 -3.81
CA HIS A 66 19.61 1.11 -5.03
C HIS A 66 18.35 0.25 -5.24
N TYR A 67 18.19 -0.80 -4.42
CA TYR A 67 17.07 -1.75 -4.52
C TYR A 67 15.98 -1.53 -3.48
N LYS A 68 16.13 -0.48 -2.63
CA LYS A 68 15.24 -0.17 -1.53
C LYS A 68 14.65 1.23 -1.67
N ALA A 69 13.37 1.38 -1.32
CA ALA A 69 12.73 2.66 -1.05
C ALA A 69 11.87 2.55 0.22
N ARG A 70 11.70 3.66 0.94
CA ARG A 70 10.80 3.78 2.08
C ARG A 70 9.67 4.71 1.72
N PHE A 71 8.46 4.25 1.89
CA PHE A 71 7.25 5.07 1.79
C PHE A 71 6.85 5.54 3.17
N SER A 72 6.40 6.79 3.29
CA SER A 72 5.80 7.35 4.50
C SER A 72 4.61 8.23 4.13
N TRP A 73 3.66 8.35 5.05
CA TRP A 73 2.42 9.10 4.84
C TRP A 73 1.87 9.60 6.16
N ASP A 74 0.89 10.51 6.07
CA ASP A 74 0.04 10.95 7.15
C ASP A 74 -1.38 10.41 6.94
N THR A 75 -2.23 10.57 7.96
CA THR A 75 -3.63 10.15 7.93
C THR A 75 -4.52 11.16 8.64
N THR A 76 -5.76 11.27 8.21
CA THR A 76 -6.78 12.12 8.85
C THR A 76 -7.45 11.44 10.05
N GLY A 77 -7.15 10.17 10.33
CA GLY A 77 -7.71 9.42 11.45
C GLY A 77 -7.22 7.98 11.54
N ILE A 78 -7.82 7.19 12.42
CA ILE A 78 -7.48 5.78 12.67
C ILE A 78 -8.10 4.91 11.59
N TYR A 79 -7.31 3.99 11.04
CA TYR A 79 -7.73 2.99 10.07
C TYR A 79 -7.27 1.59 10.51
N VAL A 80 -7.70 0.53 9.86
CA VAL A 80 -7.22 -0.82 10.17
C VAL A 80 -5.87 -1.09 9.51
N PHE A 81 -5.79 -0.93 8.20
CA PHE A 81 -4.52 -1.06 7.46
C PHE A 81 -4.45 -0.12 6.26
N ALA A 82 -3.25 0.19 5.84
CA ALA A 82 -2.95 0.94 4.62
C ALA A 82 -2.36 0.01 3.55
N ARG A 83 -2.53 0.36 2.29
CA ARG A 83 -1.90 -0.32 1.16
C ARG A 83 -1.21 0.69 0.25
N ILE A 84 0.05 0.42 -0.05
CA ILE A 84 0.82 1.14 -1.06
C ILE A 84 0.92 0.26 -2.29
N ALA A 85 0.38 0.73 -3.39
CA ALA A 85 0.53 0.11 -4.71
C ALA A 85 1.57 0.89 -5.52
N LEU A 86 2.50 0.18 -6.15
CA LEU A 86 3.54 0.76 -6.98
C LEU A 86 3.75 -0.07 -8.25
N ARG A 87 4.27 0.57 -9.28
CA ARG A 87 4.71 -0.10 -10.51
C ARG A 87 5.80 0.71 -11.20
N ILE A 88 6.48 0.08 -12.13
CA ILE A 88 7.32 0.79 -13.10
C ILE A 88 6.44 1.80 -13.85
N ASP A 89 6.96 3.01 -14.06
CA ASP A 89 6.23 4.09 -14.73
C ASP A 89 6.24 3.90 -16.27
N THR A 90 5.69 2.76 -16.70
CA THR A 90 5.58 2.37 -18.10
C THR A 90 4.18 1.81 -18.35
N SER A 91 3.64 2.01 -19.54
CA SER A 91 2.35 1.43 -19.94
C SER A 91 2.39 -0.10 -19.85
N GLY A 92 1.32 -0.69 -19.31
CA GLY A 92 1.20 -2.15 -19.16
C GLY A 92 2.00 -2.78 -18.00
N ALA A 93 2.80 -2.01 -17.25
CA ALA A 93 3.53 -2.55 -16.10
C ALA A 93 2.57 -3.02 -15.00
N ASN A 94 2.86 -4.17 -14.41
CA ASN A 94 2.06 -4.77 -13.34
C ASN A 94 2.21 -4.02 -12.02
N TRP A 95 1.08 -3.86 -11.31
CA TRP A 95 1.07 -3.33 -9.97
C TRP A 95 1.63 -4.32 -8.96
N GLN A 96 2.43 -3.82 -8.04
CA GLN A 96 2.99 -4.52 -6.88
C GLN A 96 2.56 -3.80 -5.61
N THR A 97 2.69 -4.46 -4.46
CA THR A 97 2.45 -3.84 -3.16
C THR A 97 3.75 -3.68 -2.38
N ALA A 98 3.83 -2.63 -1.55
CA ALA A 98 4.79 -2.54 -0.48
C ALA A 98 4.14 -3.03 0.82
N GLY A 99 4.87 -3.82 1.63
CA GLY A 99 4.35 -4.34 2.91
C GLY A 99 3.37 -5.51 2.80
N GLY A 100 3.43 -6.28 1.71
CA GLY A 100 2.59 -7.47 1.53
C GLY A 100 1.10 -7.14 1.41
N PHE A 101 0.27 -7.76 2.25
CA PHE A 101 -1.18 -7.57 2.24
C PHE A 101 -1.57 -6.14 2.62
N GLY A 102 -0.93 -5.57 3.66
CA GLY A 102 -1.20 -4.23 4.14
C GLY A 102 -0.34 -3.85 5.35
N ILE A 103 -0.30 -2.58 5.65
CA ILE A 103 0.45 -2.00 6.77
C ILE A 103 -0.55 -1.57 7.83
N TYR A 104 -0.57 -2.25 8.98
CA TYR A 104 -1.51 -1.98 10.06
C TYR A 104 -1.17 -0.70 10.81
N TYR A 105 -2.22 0.04 11.19
CA TYR A 105 -2.10 1.17 12.10
C TYR A 105 -1.52 0.70 13.46
N PRO A 106 -0.64 1.46 14.12
CA PRO A 106 -0.27 2.85 13.87
C PRO A 106 0.94 3.07 12.94
N SER A 107 1.40 2.06 12.21
CA SER A 107 2.54 2.25 11.30
C SER A 107 2.17 3.16 10.14
N LEU A 108 2.94 4.23 9.97
CA LEU A 108 2.79 5.23 8.91
C LEU A 108 3.94 5.18 7.89
N SER A 109 4.64 4.07 7.83
CA SER A 109 5.71 3.89 6.85
C SER A 109 5.94 2.42 6.53
N VAL A 110 6.55 2.16 5.36
CA VAL A 110 6.90 0.82 4.90
C VAL A 110 8.12 0.86 3.98
N ASN A 111 8.96 -0.15 4.08
CA ASN A 111 10.04 -0.38 3.14
C ASN A 111 9.58 -1.29 1.99
N LYS A 112 9.99 -0.95 0.78
CA LYS A 112 9.91 -1.83 -0.39
C LYS A 112 11.32 -2.20 -0.82
N PHE A 113 11.53 -3.49 -1.02
CA PHE A 113 12.76 -4.06 -1.54
C PHE A 113 12.54 -4.63 -2.94
N GLY A 114 13.62 -4.98 -3.62
CA GLY A 114 13.59 -5.59 -4.96
C GLY A 114 13.24 -4.59 -6.08
N LEU A 115 13.47 -3.31 -5.85
CA LEU A 115 13.35 -2.29 -6.89
C LEU A 115 14.55 -2.38 -7.85
N GLN A 116 14.35 -1.96 -9.08
CA GLN A 116 15.40 -1.95 -10.10
C GLN A 116 16.14 -0.61 -10.08
N SER A 117 17.47 -0.69 -10.03
CA SER A 117 18.35 0.47 -10.07
C SER A 117 18.14 1.28 -11.37
N GLY A 118 18.08 2.60 -11.24
CA GLY A 118 17.89 3.52 -12.38
C GLY A 118 16.49 3.52 -13.00
N GLN A 119 15.56 2.72 -12.48
CA GLN A 119 14.21 2.60 -13.01
C GLN A 119 13.27 3.66 -12.44
N SER A 120 12.42 4.24 -13.27
CA SER A 120 11.35 5.15 -12.84
C SER A 120 10.10 4.37 -12.42
N TYR A 121 9.50 4.82 -11.34
CA TYR A 121 8.34 4.21 -10.70
C TYR A 121 7.26 5.25 -10.42
N ARG A 122 6.03 4.76 -10.29
CA ARG A 122 4.92 5.50 -9.66
C ARG A 122 4.32 4.70 -8.52
N ALA A 123 3.81 5.38 -7.50
CA ALA A 123 3.08 4.77 -6.40
C ALA A 123 1.88 5.61 -5.98
N GLN A 124 0.91 4.95 -5.38
CA GLN A 124 -0.26 5.55 -4.77
C GLN A 124 -0.65 4.72 -3.54
N GLY A 125 -1.35 5.33 -2.60
CA GLY A 125 -1.73 4.68 -1.37
C GLY A 125 -3.18 4.94 -1.00
N ARG A 126 -3.74 4.09 -0.14
CA ARG A 126 -5.05 4.27 0.49
C ARG A 126 -5.15 3.50 1.79
N THR A 127 -6.12 3.86 2.60
CA THR A 127 -6.44 3.21 3.86
C THR A 127 -7.66 2.30 3.72
N PHE A 128 -7.77 1.34 4.64
CA PHE A 128 -8.89 0.43 4.78
C PHE A 128 -9.35 0.43 6.24
N CYS A 129 -10.65 0.57 6.44
CA CYS A 129 -11.26 0.65 7.78
C CYS A 129 -11.91 -0.66 8.23
N ASP A 130 -11.94 -1.66 7.37
CA ASP A 130 -12.38 -3.00 7.69
C ASP A 130 -11.43 -4.04 7.08
N SER A 131 -10.99 -5.00 7.88
CA SER A 131 -10.17 -6.13 7.41
C SER A 131 -10.97 -7.19 6.66
N ASN A 132 -12.28 -7.28 6.89
CA ASN A 132 -13.16 -8.28 6.31
C ASN A 132 -13.90 -7.79 5.08
N ILE A 133 -14.15 -6.49 4.98
CA ILE A 133 -14.91 -5.86 3.91
C ILE A 133 -14.02 -4.85 3.20
N THR A 134 -13.28 -5.29 2.20
CA THR A 134 -12.39 -4.44 1.38
C THR A 134 -13.11 -3.30 0.63
N ILE A 135 -14.41 -3.18 0.79
CA ILE A 135 -15.26 -2.12 0.21
C ILE A 135 -15.10 -0.82 1.03
N TYR A 136 -14.90 -0.93 2.36
CA TYR A 136 -14.79 0.22 3.24
C TYR A 136 -13.34 0.73 3.29
N ARG A 137 -13.05 1.65 2.38
CA ARG A 137 -11.70 2.16 2.11
C ARG A 137 -11.74 3.61 1.61
N SER A 138 -10.65 4.34 1.83
CA SER A 138 -10.46 5.66 1.25
C SER A 138 -10.26 5.62 -0.28
N TRP A 139 -10.29 6.76 -0.91
CA TRP A 139 -9.80 6.92 -2.28
C TRP A 139 -8.28 6.71 -2.35
N TRP A 140 -7.79 6.41 -3.55
CA TRP A 140 -6.36 6.41 -3.79
C TRP A 140 -5.82 7.83 -3.73
N THR A 141 -4.64 8.02 -3.15
CA THR A 141 -3.91 9.29 -3.26
C THR A 141 -3.61 9.62 -4.72
N SER A 142 -3.32 10.87 -5.00
CA SER A 142 -2.61 11.21 -6.25
C SER A 142 -1.31 10.41 -6.34
N PRO A 143 -0.93 9.95 -7.54
CA PRO A 143 0.30 9.19 -7.70
C PRO A 143 1.53 10.06 -7.44
N ILE A 144 2.50 9.51 -6.75
CA ILE A 144 3.85 10.06 -6.63
C ILE A 144 4.77 9.34 -7.62
N PHE A 145 5.78 10.06 -8.12
CA PHE A 145 6.73 9.58 -9.10
C PHE A 145 8.15 9.73 -8.58
N TRP A 146 9.01 8.77 -8.87
CA TRP A 146 10.44 8.85 -8.55
C TRP A 146 11.25 7.96 -9.47
N THR A 147 12.55 8.25 -9.55
CA THR A 147 13.52 7.36 -10.19
C THR A 147 14.39 6.74 -9.10
N GLN A 148 14.50 5.42 -9.12
CA GLN A 148 15.38 4.70 -8.19
C GLN A 148 16.84 5.06 -8.51
N PRO A 149 17.68 5.35 -7.51
CA PRO A 149 19.08 5.66 -7.77
C PRO A 149 19.76 4.60 -8.65
N GLY A 150 20.55 5.06 -9.59
CA GLY A 150 21.39 4.19 -10.40
C GLY A 150 22.48 3.54 -9.54
N SER A 151 22.87 2.31 -9.85
CA SER A 151 24.11 1.78 -9.30
C SER A 151 25.24 2.64 -9.87
N ILE A 152 26.00 3.28 -9.00
CA ILE A 152 27.25 3.90 -9.41
C ILE A 152 28.19 2.73 -9.75
N ARG A 153 28.18 2.30 -10.99
CA ARG A 153 29.38 1.69 -11.51
C ARG A 153 30.32 2.86 -11.72
N LEU A 154 31.35 2.90 -10.97
CA LEU A 154 32.52 3.69 -11.35
C LEU A 154 32.99 3.12 -12.69
N ASN A 155 32.42 3.64 -13.78
CA ASN A 155 32.90 3.41 -15.14
C ASN A 155 34.15 4.30 -15.38
N GLY A 156 35.01 4.41 -14.41
CA GLY A 156 36.37 4.80 -14.56
C GLY A 156 37.14 3.59 -14.06
N GLY A 157 37.67 2.84 -14.97
CA GLY A 157 38.53 1.76 -14.59
C GLY A 157 39.71 2.28 -13.80
N ASN A 158 39.51 2.37 -12.49
CA ASN A 158 40.65 2.46 -11.60
C ASN A 158 41.36 1.11 -11.73
N THR A 159 42.27 1.07 -12.66
CA THR A 159 43.16 -0.08 -12.76
C THR A 159 43.98 -0.06 -11.50
N ILE A 160 43.68 -0.95 -10.57
CA ILE A 160 44.61 -1.28 -9.51
C ILE A 160 45.78 -1.93 -10.21
N ASN A 161 46.87 -1.18 -10.33
CA ASN A 161 48.09 -1.69 -10.90
C ASN A 161 49.01 -2.13 -9.77
N ASN A 162 49.79 -3.19 -10.03
CA ASN A 162 50.83 -3.68 -9.10
C ASN A 162 50.25 -4.07 -7.73
N LEU A 163 49.13 -4.83 -7.72
CA LEU A 163 48.63 -5.43 -6.48
C LEU A 163 49.67 -6.45 -6.00
N ASP A 164 50.25 -6.18 -4.84
CA ASP A 164 51.19 -7.09 -4.19
C ASP A 164 50.72 -7.42 -2.78
N VAL A 165 50.81 -8.67 -2.40
CA VAL A 165 50.39 -9.20 -1.09
C VAL A 165 51.53 -9.96 -0.49
N TYR A 166 52.13 -9.42 0.57
CA TYR A 166 53.27 -10.06 1.22
C TYR A 166 53.19 -10.01 2.76
N PRO A 167 53.77 -10.94 3.47
CA PRO A 167 54.31 -12.20 2.99
C PRO A 167 53.19 -13.17 2.55
N ASN A 168 53.47 -14.00 1.59
CA ASN A 168 52.58 -15.06 1.14
C ASN A 168 53.33 -16.40 1.12
N PRO A 169 52.99 -17.39 2.02
CA PRO A 169 51.90 -17.37 2.98
C PRO A 169 52.15 -16.48 4.22
N SER A 170 51.06 -15.89 4.76
CA SER A 170 51.07 -15.13 6.01
C SER A 170 50.58 -15.99 7.18
N ARG A 171 51.12 -15.75 8.41
CA ARG A 171 50.62 -16.39 9.62
C ARG A 171 49.67 -15.52 10.43
N ASP A 172 50.02 -14.23 10.60
CA ASP A 172 49.28 -13.31 11.49
C ASP A 172 48.92 -12.00 10.82
N MET A 173 49.74 -11.46 9.94
CA MET A 173 49.56 -10.24 9.20
C MET A 173 49.95 -10.35 7.75
N PHE A 174 49.30 -9.63 6.88
CA PHE A 174 49.74 -9.42 5.51
C PHE A 174 49.58 -7.93 5.13
N ASN A 175 50.43 -7.49 4.24
CA ASN A 175 50.36 -6.14 3.68
C ASN A 175 49.78 -6.22 2.28
N ILE A 176 48.92 -5.26 1.93
CA ILE A 176 48.40 -5.07 0.59
C ILE A 176 48.98 -3.76 0.07
N SER A 177 49.73 -3.82 -1.03
CA SER A 177 50.20 -2.64 -1.74
C SER A 177 49.59 -2.60 -3.12
N PHE A 178 49.13 -1.42 -3.52
CA PHE A 178 48.57 -1.19 -4.86
C PHE A 178 48.75 0.27 -5.26
N ASN A 179 48.78 0.51 -6.56
CA ASN A 179 48.69 1.84 -7.13
C ASN A 179 47.30 2.05 -7.73
N SER A 180 46.70 3.21 -7.43
CA SER A 180 45.40 3.62 -8.02
C SER A 180 45.63 4.85 -8.87
N ASN A 181 45.04 4.91 -10.04
CA ASN A 181 45.07 6.06 -10.95
C ASN A 181 43.93 7.04 -10.66
N GLU A 182 43.53 7.21 -9.40
CA GLU A 182 42.61 8.29 -9.06
C GLU A 182 43.33 9.66 -9.12
N ILE A 183 42.69 10.58 -9.85
CA ILE A 183 43.02 12.01 -9.83
C ILE A 183 42.02 12.68 -8.90
#